data_9984863e22003e8c4627181ccdc6b048
#
_entry.id   9984863e22003e8c4627181ccdc6b048
#
_cell.length_a   1.000
_cell.length_b   1.000
_cell.length_c   1.000
_cell.angle_alpha   90.00
_cell.angle_beta   90.00
_cell.angle_gamma   90.00
#
_symmetry.space_group_name_H-M   'P 1'
#
loop_
_entity.id
_entity.type
_entity.pdbx_description
1 polymer ?
#
loop_
_entity_poly.entity_id
_entity_poly.type
_entity_poly.pdbx_seq_one_letter_code
_entity_poly.pdbx_strand_id
1 'polypeptide(L)'
;RSQYGFSETLAADGTLRSGLAKHMRDALPAATFLGFTGTPIESTDKSTRAVFGDYIDVYDLTRAVEDGATVKIFYESRLAKVELSPEDYAELDAAADEITERVEESEAAKAKSRWSRLEAIVGAEARLDLIAADIVQHWEKRREALFGKGMIVVMSRRIAVRLYDKIVALRPDWHSENPTLGKIKVIMTGSTDDPPEFQPHVYTKDVHGR
;
A
#
# COMPACT_ATOMS: atom_id res chain seq x y z
N ARG A 1 -5.92 -12.49 6.23
CA ARG A 1 -7.00 -11.49 6.43
C ARG A 1 -8.33 -11.87 5.80
N SER A 2 -8.38 -12.69 4.76
CA SER A 2 -9.61 -13.15 4.10
C SER A 2 -10.19 -14.45 4.67
N GLN A 3 -9.63 -14.98 5.74
CA GLN A 3 -9.92 -16.33 6.24
C GLN A 3 -11.27 -16.46 6.96
N TYR A 4 -11.90 -15.35 7.36
CA TYR A 4 -13.08 -15.35 8.22
C TYR A 4 -14.35 -14.81 7.55
N GLY A 5 -14.38 -14.68 6.22
CA GLY A 5 -15.59 -14.29 5.50
C GLY A 5 -16.45 -15.48 5.10
N PHE A 6 -17.78 -15.35 5.17
CA PHE A 6 -18.68 -16.23 4.47
C PHE A 6 -18.59 -15.90 2.97
N SER A 7 -17.64 -16.49 2.27
CA SER A 7 -17.60 -16.40 0.81
C SER A 7 -18.08 -17.72 0.24
N GLU A 8 -19.17 -17.69 -0.50
CA GLU A 8 -19.56 -18.79 -1.37
C GLU A 8 -19.19 -18.41 -2.79
N THR A 9 -18.29 -19.15 -3.39
CA THR A 9 -17.90 -18.99 -4.80
C THR A 9 -18.34 -20.22 -5.57
N LEU A 10 -19.03 -20.00 -6.68
CA LEU A 10 -19.33 -21.07 -7.64
C LEU A 10 -18.03 -21.40 -8.39
N ALA A 11 -17.53 -22.60 -8.25
CA ALA A 11 -16.41 -23.08 -9.04
C ALA A 11 -16.85 -23.34 -10.50
N ALA A 12 -15.90 -23.37 -11.43
CA ALA A 12 -16.18 -23.60 -12.86
C ALA A 12 -16.86 -24.96 -13.15
N ASP A 13 -16.82 -25.89 -12.22
CA ASP A 13 -17.50 -27.20 -12.24
C ASP A 13 -18.92 -27.18 -11.65
N GLY A 14 -19.45 -26.01 -11.29
CA GLY A 14 -20.77 -25.83 -10.69
C GLY A 14 -20.85 -26.17 -9.20
N THR A 15 -19.72 -26.49 -8.55
CA THR A 15 -19.70 -26.75 -7.10
C THR A 15 -19.57 -25.45 -6.29
N LEU A 16 -20.38 -25.34 -5.22
CA LEU A 16 -20.27 -24.25 -4.25
C LEU A 16 -19.06 -24.46 -3.33
N ARG A 17 -18.05 -23.62 -3.47
CA ARG A 17 -16.92 -23.57 -2.53
C ARG A 17 -17.21 -22.58 -1.42
N SER A 18 -17.31 -23.09 -0.22
CA SER A 18 -17.51 -22.28 0.98
C SER A 18 -16.17 -21.86 1.59
N GLY A 19 -16.11 -20.67 2.17
CA GLY A 19 -14.94 -20.18 2.88
C GLY A 19 -14.63 -20.98 4.15
N LEU A 20 -13.37 -20.92 4.60
CA LEU A 20 -12.88 -21.64 5.77
C LEU A 20 -13.70 -21.38 7.06
N ALA A 21 -14.25 -20.18 7.20
CA ALA A 21 -15.11 -19.81 8.34
C ALA A 21 -16.39 -20.63 8.42
N LYS A 22 -17.01 -20.96 7.28
CA LYS A 22 -18.20 -21.82 7.26
C LYS A 22 -17.85 -23.24 7.68
N HIS A 23 -16.79 -23.81 7.12
CA HIS A 23 -16.34 -25.16 7.49
C HIS A 23 -15.99 -25.28 9.00
N MET A 24 -15.39 -24.25 9.56
CA MET A 24 -15.08 -24.21 10.99
C MET A 24 -16.35 -24.16 11.86
N ARG A 25 -17.34 -23.39 11.47
CA ARG A 25 -18.63 -23.33 12.19
C ARG A 25 -19.42 -24.61 12.07
N ASP A 26 -19.46 -25.21 10.90
CA ASP A 26 -20.13 -26.47 10.62
C ASP A 26 -19.49 -27.63 11.43
N ALA A 27 -18.16 -27.58 11.59
CA ALA A 27 -17.42 -28.57 12.36
C ALA A 27 -17.62 -28.42 13.90
N LEU A 28 -17.97 -27.23 14.35
CA LEU A 28 -18.08 -26.88 15.78
C LEU A 28 -19.41 -26.16 16.08
N PRO A 29 -20.57 -26.83 15.85
CA PRO A 29 -21.88 -26.16 15.92
C PRO A 29 -22.28 -25.67 17.32
N ALA A 30 -21.71 -26.25 18.35
CA ALA A 30 -21.97 -25.88 19.75
C ALA A 30 -20.93 -24.88 20.33
N ALA A 31 -19.93 -24.47 19.54
CA ALA A 31 -18.90 -23.57 20.02
C ALA A 31 -19.35 -22.11 19.99
N THR A 32 -18.94 -21.36 21.00
CA THR A 32 -19.03 -19.91 21.01
C THR A 32 -17.78 -19.33 20.35
N PHE A 33 -17.98 -18.42 19.38
CA PHE A 33 -16.88 -17.79 18.67
C PHE A 33 -16.71 -16.35 19.15
N LEU A 34 -15.51 -16.01 19.59
CA LEU A 34 -15.13 -14.67 20.03
C LEU A 34 -13.96 -14.19 19.16
N GLY A 35 -14.11 -13.03 18.52
CA GLY A 35 -13.09 -12.43 17.66
C GLY A 35 -12.49 -11.18 18.28
N PHE A 36 -11.16 -11.08 18.24
CA PHE A 36 -10.42 -9.87 18.60
C PHE A 36 -9.72 -9.34 17.33
N THR A 37 -9.98 -8.09 16.96
CA THR A 37 -9.37 -7.46 15.78
C THR A 37 -9.18 -5.97 15.98
N GLY A 38 -8.04 -5.45 15.54
CA GLY A 38 -7.80 -4.01 15.43
C GLY A 38 -8.28 -3.42 14.11
N THR A 39 -8.82 -4.25 13.19
CA THR A 39 -9.24 -3.84 11.85
C THR A 39 -10.52 -4.58 11.45
N PRO A 40 -11.66 -4.26 12.08
CA PRO A 40 -12.95 -4.84 11.67
C PRO A 40 -13.23 -4.51 10.20
N ILE A 41 -13.88 -5.43 9.51
CA ILE A 41 -14.25 -5.28 8.10
C ILE A 41 -15.76 -5.07 8.04
N GLU A 42 -16.16 -3.97 7.43
CA GLU A 42 -17.56 -3.63 7.15
C GLU A 42 -17.71 -3.34 5.65
N SER A 43 -17.59 -4.36 4.82
CA SER A 43 -17.87 -4.25 3.40
C SER A 43 -19.13 -5.04 3.05
N THR A 44 -19.74 -4.75 1.89
CA THR A 44 -20.95 -5.42 1.38
C THR A 44 -20.80 -6.94 1.32
N ASP A 45 -19.58 -7.42 0.98
CA ASP A 45 -19.34 -8.85 0.77
C ASP A 45 -18.72 -9.55 2.00
N LYS A 46 -18.18 -8.79 2.97
CA LYS A 46 -17.46 -9.35 4.13
C LYS A 46 -17.69 -8.45 5.33
N SER A 47 -18.37 -8.96 6.32
CA SER A 47 -18.62 -8.24 7.56
C SER A 47 -18.17 -9.05 8.76
N THR A 48 -17.34 -8.44 9.62
CA THR A 48 -16.94 -9.03 10.90
C THR A 48 -18.16 -9.31 11.78
N ARG A 49 -19.15 -8.41 11.75
CA ARG A 49 -20.41 -8.58 12.51
C ARG A 49 -21.25 -9.75 12.00
N ALA A 50 -21.27 -10.00 10.70
CA ALA A 50 -22.00 -11.14 10.14
C ALA A 50 -21.39 -12.49 10.60
N VAL A 51 -20.11 -12.53 10.89
CA VAL A 51 -19.40 -13.74 11.32
C VAL A 51 -19.45 -13.94 12.83
N PHE A 52 -19.26 -12.89 13.63
CA PHE A 52 -19.07 -12.97 15.09
C PHE A 52 -20.25 -12.39 15.89
N GLY A 53 -21.20 -11.73 15.24
CA GLY A 53 -22.26 -10.99 15.91
C GLY A 53 -21.87 -9.55 16.20
N ASP A 54 -22.68 -8.88 17.03
CA ASP A 54 -22.42 -7.49 17.42
C ASP A 54 -21.17 -7.36 18.27
N TYR A 55 -20.58 -6.15 18.26
CA TYR A 55 -19.42 -5.85 19.07
C TYR A 55 -19.75 -5.91 20.56
N ILE A 56 -18.93 -6.63 21.32
CA ILE A 56 -19.02 -6.69 22.78
C ILE A 56 -18.43 -5.41 23.39
N ASP A 57 -17.27 -4.97 22.85
CA ASP A 57 -16.62 -3.70 23.21
C ASP A 57 -15.81 -3.18 22.03
N VAL A 58 -15.64 -1.86 21.96
CA VAL A 58 -14.83 -1.15 20.96
C VAL A 58 -13.87 -0.22 21.69
N TYR A 59 -12.59 -0.51 21.55
CA TYR A 59 -11.50 0.36 21.99
C TYR A 59 -10.89 1.02 20.76
N ASP A 60 -11.40 2.17 20.38
CA ASP A 60 -10.99 2.90 19.18
C ASP A 60 -9.81 3.86 19.45
N LEU A 61 -9.32 4.49 18.38
CA LEU A 61 -8.23 5.47 18.47
C LEU A 61 -8.57 6.67 19.37
N THR A 62 -9.83 7.07 19.44
CA THR A 62 -10.25 8.22 20.26
C THR A 62 -10.07 7.89 21.74
N ARG A 63 -10.62 6.75 22.18
CA ARG A 63 -10.43 6.26 23.56
C ARG A 63 -8.96 6.01 23.89
N ALA A 64 -8.20 5.46 22.95
CA ALA A 64 -6.77 5.21 23.14
C ALA A 64 -5.95 6.50 23.32
N VAL A 65 -6.35 7.60 22.70
CA VAL A 65 -5.74 8.93 22.91
C VAL A 65 -6.17 9.51 24.25
N GLU A 66 -7.45 9.41 24.61
CA GLU A 66 -7.99 9.89 25.89
C GLU A 66 -7.33 9.20 27.08
N ASP A 67 -7.13 7.88 26.97
CA ASP A 67 -6.47 7.04 27.99
C ASP A 67 -4.93 7.23 28.00
N GLY A 68 -4.36 7.98 27.07
CA GLY A 68 -2.90 8.18 26.93
C GLY A 68 -2.15 6.93 26.43
N ALA A 69 -2.86 5.92 25.92
CA ALA A 69 -2.26 4.72 25.34
C ALA A 69 -1.61 4.97 23.98
N THR A 70 -2.01 6.01 23.28
CA THR A 70 -1.41 6.47 22.02
C THR A 70 -1.41 7.99 21.92
N VAL A 71 -0.76 8.52 20.90
CA VAL A 71 -0.68 9.96 20.64
C VAL A 71 -1.70 10.39 19.58
N LYS A 72 -2.11 11.66 19.64
CA LYS A 72 -3.01 12.25 18.65
C LYS A 72 -2.37 12.25 17.26
N ILE A 73 -3.15 11.81 16.27
CA ILE A 73 -2.76 11.86 14.86
C ILE A 73 -3.14 13.22 14.28
N PHE A 74 -2.18 13.91 13.70
CA PHE A 74 -2.40 15.13 12.92
C PHE A 74 -2.33 14.78 11.44
N TYR A 75 -3.41 15.07 10.73
CA TYR A 75 -3.52 14.81 9.30
C TYR A 75 -3.36 16.11 8.52
N GLU A 76 -2.41 16.12 7.58
CA GLU A 76 -2.21 17.21 6.63
C GLU A 76 -2.35 16.67 5.21
N SER A 77 -3.35 17.14 4.47
CA SER A 77 -3.56 16.78 3.07
C SER A 77 -2.85 17.80 2.18
N ARG A 78 -1.96 17.31 1.32
CA ARG A 78 -1.28 18.10 0.31
C ARG A 78 -1.61 17.54 -1.07
N LEU A 79 -2.03 18.42 -1.97
CA LEU A 79 -2.29 18.08 -3.36
C LEU A 79 -1.06 18.48 -4.18
N ALA A 80 -0.35 17.50 -4.73
CA ALA A 80 0.59 17.76 -5.81
C ALA A 80 -0.23 18.06 -7.07
N LYS A 81 -0.44 19.34 -7.35
CA LYS A 81 -1.01 19.78 -8.61
C LYS A 81 0.02 19.52 -9.70
N VAL A 82 -0.21 18.50 -10.51
CA VAL A 82 0.54 18.27 -11.73
C VAL A 82 -0.44 18.45 -12.86
N GLU A 83 -0.28 19.50 -13.62
CA GLU A 83 -0.81 19.55 -14.97
C GLU A 83 0.09 18.63 -15.80
N LEU A 84 -0.41 17.45 -16.13
CA LEU A 84 0.23 16.60 -17.13
C LEU A 84 0.22 17.37 -18.46
N SER A 85 1.33 17.38 -19.17
CA SER A 85 1.37 17.96 -20.48
C SER A 85 0.43 17.18 -21.43
N PRO A 86 -0.06 17.79 -22.53
CA PRO A 86 -0.84 17.06 -23.52
C PRO A 86 -0.10 15.84 -24.10
N GLU A 87 1.23 15.88 -24.10
CA GLU A 87 2.11 14.80 -24.56
C GLU A 87 2.11 13.64 -23.54
N ASP A 88 2.17 13.94 -22.24
CA ASP A 88 2.06 12.93 -21.17
C ASP A 88 0.69 12.22 -21.20
N TYR A 89 -0.39 12.94 -21.53
CA TYR A 89 -1.71 12.34 -21.73
C TYR A 89 -1.74 11.40 -22.94
N ALA A 90 -1.10 11.78 -24.04
CA ALA A 90 -1.05 10.96 -25.25
C ALA A 90 -0.24 9.67 -25.05
N GLU A 91 0.88 9.73 -24.32
CA GLU A 91 1.64 8.53 -23.93
C GLU A 91 0.86 7.60 -23.00
N LEU A 92 0.10 8.19 -22.07
CA LEU A 92 -0.74 7.44 -21.13
C LEU A 92 -1.92 6.75 -21.86
N ASP A 93 -2.54 7.43 -22.80
CA ASP A 93 -3.63 6.86 -23.58
C ASP A 93 -3.12 5.77 -24.54
N ALA A 94 -1.98 5.97 -25.20
CA ALA A 94 -1.34 4.96 -26.06
C ALA A 94 -0.94 3.70 -25.25
N ALA A 95 -0.36 3.86 -24.06
CA ALA A 95 -0.02 2.74 -23.18
C ALA A 95 -1.27 2.02 -22.63
N ALA A 96 -2.36 2.74 -22.42
CA ALA A 96 -3.64 2.17 -21.99
C ALA A 96 -4.32 1.38 -23.10
N ASP A 97 -4.27 1.89 -24.33
CA ASP A 97 -4.87 1.25 -25.50
C ASP A 97 -4.13 -0.04 -25.87
N GLU A 98 -2.78 -0.05 -25.82
CA GLU A 98 -1.98 -1.26 -26.03
C GLU A 98 -2.31 -2.39 -25.04
N ILE A 99 -2.63 -2.03 -23.79
CA ILE A 99 -3.03 -3.01 -22.75
C ILE A 99 -4.47 -3.49 -22.98
N THR A 100 -5.34 -2.63 -23.50
CA THR A 100 -6.78 -2.91 -23.64
C THR A 100 -7.07 -3.76 -24.88
N GLU A 101 -6.31 -3.61 -25.97
CA GLU A 101 -6.48 -4.40 -27.21
C GLU A 101 -6.16 -5.89 -27.06
N ARG A 102 -5.43 -6.30 -26.01
CA ARG A 102 -4.94 -7.68 -25.84
C ARG A 102 -5.73 -8.53 -24.87
N VAL A 103 -6.79 -8.04 -24.25
CA VAL A 103 -7.45 -8.75 -23.14
C VAL A 103 -8.95 -8.88 -23.33
N GLU A 104 -9.43 -10.10 -23.58
CA GLU A 104 -10.82 -10.46 -23.41
C GLU A 104 -11.27 -10.23 -21.96
N GLU A 105 -12.44 -9.61 -21.83
CA GLU A 105 -12.96 -8.87 -20.69
C GLU A 105 -13.27 -9.68 -19.42
N SER A 106 -12.27 -10.00 -18.61
CA SER A 106 -12.54 -10.36 -17.22
C SER A 106 -12.47 -9.12 -16.30
N GLU A 107 -13.27 -9.08 -15.24
CA GLU A 107 -13.20 -8.01 -14.21
C GLU A 107 -11.81 -7.82 -13.61
N ALA A 108 -11.05 -8.91 -13.49
CA ALA A 108 -9.67 -8.89 -13.02
C ALA A 108 -8.73 -8.17 -14.01
N ALA A 109 -8.94 -8.33 -15.30
CA ALA A 109 -8.16 -7.67 -16.33
C ALA A 109 -8.45 -6.15 -16.37
N LYS A 110 -9.71 -5.76 -16.25
CA LYS A 110 -10.13 -4.35 -16.13
C LYS A 110 -9.53 -3.68 -14.88
N ALA A 111 -9.52 -4.38 -13.75
CA ALA A 111 -8.91 -3.88 -12.53
C ALA A 111 -7.38 -3.71 -12.67
N LYS A 112 -6.71 -4.66 -13.33
CA LYS A 112 -5.26 -4.59 -13.61
C LYS A 112 -4.92 -3.43 -14.55
N SER A 113 -5.70 -3.21 -15.60
CA SER A 113 -5.53 -2.11 -16.54
C SER A 113 -5.69 -0.75 -15.83
N ARG A 114 -6.75 -0.57 -15.04
CA ARG A 114 -6.96 0.65 -14.24
C ARG A 114 -5.80 0.91 -13.27
N TRP A 115 -5.28 -0.14 -12.63
CA TRP A 115 -4.15 -0.02 -11.71
C TRP A 115 -2.87 0.40 -12.43
N SER A 116 -2.57 -0.19 -13.58
CA SER A 116 -1.38 0.15 -14.39
C SER A 116 -1.44 1.59 -14.90
N ARG A 117 -2.63 2.04 -15.34
CA ARG A 117 -2.85 3.43 -15.74
C ARG A 117 -2.64 4.40 -14.58
N LEU A 118 -3.19 4.09 -13.42
CA LEU A 118 -3.00 4.91 -12.22
C LEU A 118 -1.53 4.94 -11.79
N GLU A 119 -0.83 3.80 -11.85
CA GLU A 119 0.60 3.72 -11.55
C GLU A 119 1.44 4.59 -12.51
N ALA A 120 1.13 4.59 -13.80
CA ALA A 120 1.80 5.43 -14.79
C ALA A 120 1.60 6.92 -14.50
N ILE A 121 0.37 7.36 -14.18
CA ILE A 121 0.06 8.75 -13.82
C ILE A 121 0.79 9.16 -12.53
N VAL A 122 0.73 8.33 -11.50
CA VAL A 122 1.36 8.62 -10.20
C VAL A 122 2.88 8.61 -10.31
N GLY A 123 3.44 7.74 -11.15
CA GLY A 123 4.87 7.56 -11.37
C GLY A 123 5.46 8.43 -12.49
N ALA A 124 4.72 9.37 -13.07
CA ALA A 124 5.24 10.27 -14.10
C ALA A 124 6.43 11.08 -13.58
N GLU A 125 7.48 11.22 -14.39
CA GLU A 125 8.77 11.81 -14.00
C GLU A 125 8.60 13.23 -13.45
N ALA A 126 7.89 14.11 -14.18
CA ALA A 126 7.65 15.49 -13.74
C ALA A 126 6.90 15.55 -12.40
N ARG A 127 5.99 14.62 -12.16
CA ARG A 127 5.27 14.50 -10.89
C ARG A 127 6.19 14.07 -9.77
N LEU A 128 7.05 13.08 -10.00
CA LEU A 128 8.00 12.61 -9.00
C LEU A 128 9.02 13.68 -8.65
N ASP A 129 9.46 14.50 -9.59
CA ASP A 129 10.35 15.64 -9.32
C ASP A 129 9.71 16.66 -8.36
N LEU A 130 8.46 17.03 -8.60
CA LEU A 130 7.72 17.95 -7.73
C LEU A 130 7.48 17.35 -6.33
N ILE A 131 7.09 16.08 -6.28
CA ILE A 131 6.86 15.38 -5.01
C ILE A 131 8.17 15.25 -4.22
N ALA A 132 9.28 14.91 -4.88
CA ALA A 132 10.59 14.80 -4.23
C ALA A 132 11.02 16.14 -3.62
N ALA A 133 10.86 17.24 -4.37
CA ALA A 133 11.16 18.59 -3.89
C ALA A 133 10.31 18.98 -2.68
N ASP A 134 8.99 18.74 -2.74
CA ASP A 134 8.08 19.03 -1.62
C ASP A 134 8.41 18.19 -0.38
N ILE A 135 8.69 16.89 -0.55
CA ILE A 135 9.08 15.99 0.55
C ILE A 135 10.35 16.49 1.22
N VAL A 136 11.39 16.82 0.44
CA VAL A 136 12.67 17.29 0.97
C VAL A 136 12.46 18.58 1.75
N GLN A 137 11.81 19.58 1.17
CA GLN A 137 11.54 20.85 1.82
C GLN A 137 10.72 20.69 3.11
N HIS A 138 9.65 19.89 3.05
CA HIS A 138 8.81 19.62 4.21
C HIS A 138 9.56 18.90 5.32
N TRP A 139 10.35 17.90 4.96
CA TRP A 139 11.14 17.13 5.91
C TRP A 139 12.21 17.97 6.61
N GLU A 140 12.94 18.79 5.85
CA GLU A 140 13.96 19.68 6.41
C GLU A 140 13.35 20.66 7.41
N LYS A 141 12.25 21.33 7.02
CA LYS A 141 11.52 22.24 7.90
C LYS A 141 10.99 21.56 9.17
N ARG A 142 10.48 20.32 9.02
CA ARG A 142 9.99 19.56 10.17
C ARG A 142 11.11 19.17 11.12
N ARG A 143 12.29 18.87 10.59
CA ARG A 143 13.49 18.51 11.35
C ARG A 143 14.02 19.64 12.22
N GLU A 144 13.79 20.89 11.86
CA GLU A 144 14.15 22.05 12.69
C GLU A 144 13.33 22.09 14.01
N ALA A 145 12.09 21.62 13.97
CA ALA A 145 11.19 21.65 15.11
C ALA A 145 11.13 20.34 15.89
N LEU A 146 11.31 19.21 15.24
CA LEU A 146 11.10 17.88 15.81
C LEU A 146 12.18 16.89 15.38
N PHE A 147 12.68 16.15 16.37
CA PHE A 147 13.52 14.99 16.11
C PHE A 147 12.65 13.75 15.86
N GLY A 148 13.00 12.94 14.84
CA GLY A 148 12.26 11.74 14.53
C GLY A 148 12.64 11.09 13.21
N LYS A 149 11.92 10.04 12.82
CA LYS A 149 12.02 9.35 11.54
C LYS A 149 10.78 9.63 10.70
N GLY A 150 10.95 9.70 9.37
CA GLY A 150 9.84 9.75 8.41
C GLY A 150 9.68 8.42 7.70
N MET A 151 8.46 8.12 7.28
CA MET A 151 8.16 7.00 6.40
C MET A 151 7.37 7.49 5.20
N ILE A 152 7.87 7.19 4.01
CA ILE A 152 7.19 7.48 2.74
C ILE A 152 6.61 6.16 2.24
N VAL A 153 5.29 6.13 2.09
CA VAL A 153 4.58 4.97 1.54
C VAL A 153 4.10 5.31 0.15
N VAL A 154 4.47 4.50 -0.81
CA VAL A 154 4.13 4.68 -2.22
C VAL A 154 3.36 3.49 -2.76
N MET A 155 2.77 3.67 -3.92
CA MET A 155 1.86 2.73 -4.55
C MET A 155 2.57 1.46 -5.08
N SER A 156 3.83 1.57 -5.53
CA SER A 156 4.58 0.45 -6.07
C SER A 156 6.08 0.53 -5.76
N ARG A 157 6.77 -0.61 -5.89
CA ARG A 157 8.24 -0.70 -5.71
C ARG A 157 8.98 0.17 -6.74
N ARG A 158 8.50 0.23 -7.99
CA ARG A 158 9.07 1.07 -9.05
C ARG A 158 9.01 2.55 -8.68
N ILE A 159 7.87 3.02 -8.20
CA ILE A 159 7.73 4.40 -7.73
C ILE A 159 8.62 4.66 -6.52
N ALA A 160 8.79 3.69 -5.61
CA ALA A 160 9.69 3.83 -4.46
C ALA A 160 11.14 4.09 -4.89
N VAL A 161 11.66 3.30 -5.84
CA VAL A 161 13.04 3.45 -6.33
C VAL A 161 13.21 4.77 -7.08
N ARG A 162 12.31 5.09 -8.01
CA ARG A 162 12.39 6.36 -8.75
C ARG A 162 12.31 7.59 -7.84
N LEU A 163 11.40 7.57 -6.87
CA LEU A 163 11.29 8.66 -5.89
C LEU A 163 12.54 8.78 -5.02
N TYR A 164 13.13 7.64 -4.62
CA TYR A 164 14.40 7.61 -3.91
C TYR A 164 15.50 8.29 -4.74
N ASP A 165 15.65 7.94 -6.02
CA ASP A 165 16.66 8.52 -6.90
C ASP A 165 16.49 10.04 -7.04
N LYS A 166 15.23 10.52 -7.18
CA LYS A 166 14.92 11.96 -7.23
C LYS A 166 15.30 12.67 -5.91
N ILE A 167 14.99 12.07 -4.77
CA ILE A 167 15.36 12.63 -3.46
C ILE A 167 16.88 12.66 -3.30
N VAL A 168 17.57 11.61 -3.68
CA VAL A 168 19.05 11.52 -3.63
C VAL A 168 19.69 12.54 -4.58
N ALA A 169 19.14 12.77 -5.75
CA ALA A 169 19.61 13.83 -6.66
C ALA A 169 19.53 15.23 -6.02
N LEU A 170 18.50 15.49 -5.20
CA LEU A 170 18.36 16.74 -4.45
C LEU A 170 19.24 16.81 -3.20
N ARG A 171 19.52 15.67 -2.59
CA ARG A 171 20.32 15.54 -1.34
C ARG A 171 21.27 14.32 -1.41
N PRO A 172 22.38 14.43 -2.15
CA PRO A 172 23.34 13.32 -2.30
C PRO A 172 23.91 12.83 -0.96
N ASP A 173 24.03 13.70 0.03
CA ASP A 173 24.51 13.37 1.38
C ASP A 173 23.54 12.48 2.20
N TRP A 174 22.35 12.24 1.69
CA TRP A 174 21.40 11.31 2.32
C TRP A 174 21.63 9.86 1.88
N HIS A 175 22.25 9.66 0.74
CA HIS A 175 22.57 8.33 0.20
C HIS A 175 23.81 7.71 0.90
N SER A 176 23.84 6.40 0.95
CA SER A 176 25.04 5.61 1.25
C SER A 176 24.90 4.24 0.59
N GLU A 177 25.97 3.78 -0.05
CA GLU A 177 26.07 2.41 -0.57
C GLU A 177 26.04 1.36 0.55
N ASN A 178 26.53 1.73 1.73
CA ASN A 178 26.43 0.85 2.89
C ASN A 178 24.98 0.80 3.38
N PRO A 179 24.33 -0.38 3.42
CA PRO A 179 22.94 -0.53 3.80
C PRO A 179 22.63 -0.09 5.24
N THR A 180 23.65 -0.05 6.11
CA THR A 180 23.49 0.37 7.51
C THR A 180 23.74 1.86 7.73
N LEU A 181 24.18 2.59 6.71
CA LEU A 181 24.47 4.01 6.74
C LEU A 181 23.54 4.79 5.81
N GLY A 182 23.65 6.13 5.87
CA GLY A 182 22.81 7.04 5.11
C GLY A 182 21.54 7.44 5.86
N LYS A 183 20.86 8.46 5.33
CA LYS A 183 19.67 9.07 5.96
C LYS A 183 18.36 8.61 5.34
N ILE A 184 18.39 8.00 4.15
CA ILE A 184 17.23 7.49 3.42
C ILE A 184 17.49 6.08 2.90
N LYS A 185 16.47 5.23 2.95
CA LYS A 185 16.52 3.85 2.43
C LYS A 185 15.19 3.48 1.81
N VAL A 186 15.24 2.68 0.75
CA VAL A 186 14.05 1.97 0.25
C VAL A 186 13.94 0.64 0.99
N ILE A 187 12.76 0.32 1.49
CA ILE A 187 12.49 -0.97 2.14
C ILE A 187 11.45 -1.71 1.30
N MET A 188 11.86 -2.80 0.69
CA MET A 188 11.01 -3.63 -0.13
C MET A 188 11.46 -5.09 -0.10
N THR A 189 10.55 -5.99 -0.47
CA THR A 189 10.86 -7.41 -0.68
C THR A 189 11.41 -7.61 -2.08
N GLY A 190 12.43 -8.46 -2.21
CA GLY A 190 12.98 -8.85 -3.51
C GLY A 190 12.29 -10.08 -4.11
N SER A 191 12.42 -10.21 -5.43
CA SER A 191 12.04 -11.39 -6.22
C SER A 191 13.17 -11.71 -7.19
N THR A 192 13.21 -12.95 -7.66
CA THR A 192 14.19 -13.42 -8.68
C THR A 192 14.03 -12.70 -10.02
N ASP A 193 12.84 -12.20 -10.31
CA ASP A 193 12.47 -11.54 -11.57
C ASP A 193 12.54 -10.01 -11.47
N ASP A 194 13.13 -9.48 -10.40
CA ASP A 194 13.23 -8.05 -10.19
C ASP A 194 14.23 -7.40 -11.16
N PRO A 195 13.88 -6.24 -11.74
CA PRO A 195 14.76 -5.51 -12.63
C PRO A 195 16.04 -5.04 -11.92
N PRO A 196 17.14 -4.82 -12.67
CA PRO A 196 18.45 -4.48 -12.09
C PRO A 196 18.42 -3.26 -11.16
N GLU A 197 17.58 -2.27 -11.44
CA GLU A 197 17.44 -1.07 -10.61
C GLU A 197 16.92 -1.33 -9.20
N PHE A 198 16.29 -2.50 -8.95
CA PHE A 198 15.82 -2.86 -7.62
C PHE A 198 16.90 -3.51 -6.76
N GLN A 199 17.90 -4.11 -7.38
CA GLN A 199 18.94 -4.89 -6.68
C GLN A 199 19.66 -4.11 -5.57
N PRO A 200 20.02 -2.82 -5.74
CA PRO A 200 20.67 -2.05 -4.67
C PRO A 200 19.78 -1.84 -3.43
N HIS A 201 18.47 -2.07 -3.55
CA HIS A 201 17.48 -1.83 -2.50
C HIS A 201 16.90 -3.10 -1.88
N VAL A 202 17.33 -4.29 -2.36
CA VAL A 202 16.91 -5.58 -1.81
C VAL A 202 17.91 -6.01 -0.74
N TYR A 203 17.50 -5.93 0.51
CA TYR A 203 18.35 -6.29 1.65
C TYR A 203 17.91 -7.61 2.28
N THR A 204 18.85 -8.27 2.95
CA THR A 204 18.57 -9.45 3.75
C THR A 204 17.78 -9.09 5.02
N LYS A 205 17.14 -10.09 5.62
CA LYS A 205 16.39 -9.90 6.88
C LYS A 205 17.25 -9.33 8.01
N ASP A 206 18.54 -9.67 8.05
CA ASP A 206 19.47 -9.18 9.07
C ASP A 206 19.74 -7.68 8.95
N VAL A 207 19.68 -7.14 7.75
CA VAL A 207 19.83 -5.70 7.49
C VAL A 207 18.54 -4.96 7.81
N HIS A 208 17.37 -5.56 7.51
CA HIS A 208 16.07 -4.97 7.82
C HIS A 208 15.77 -4.89 9.33
N GLY A 209 16.43 -5.70 10.15
CA GLY A 209 16.25 -5.76 11.61
C GLY A 209 17.13 -4.78 12.40
N ARG A 210 18.00 -4.03 11.73
CA ARG A 210 18.89 -3.01 12.33
C ARG A 210 18.36 -1.61 12.10
#